data_2cd3a2e3c00c0dbb31db57bcd706ba75
#
_entry.id   2cd3a2e3c00c0dbb31db57bcd706ba75
#
_cell.length_a   1.000
_cell.length_b   1.000
_cell.length_c   1.000
_cell.angle_alpha   90.00
_cell.angle_beta   90.00
_cell.angle_gamma   90.00
#
_symmetry.space_group_name_H-M   'P 1'
#
loop_
_entity.id
_entity.type
_entity.pdbx_description
1 polymer ?
#
loop_
_entity_poly.entity_id
_entity_poly.type
_entity_poly.pdbx_seq_one_letter_code
_entity_poly.pdbx_strand_id
1 'polypeptide(L)'
;EVMRFCQSFMTELYRHIGADVDVPAGDKNVGGREIGYLFGQYKRIRDEYTGVLTGKGLTFGGSLIRTEATGYGLIYFAREMLKVKGQDFKGKTCVVSGSGNVAQYAAEKLIQLGAKVVTLSDSNGYIYDADGITQEKLDWVKELKCVKRGRISEYAKQFPGAKYFEGKKVWEVKCDCAFPCATQNELLAEDADML
;
A
#
# COMPACT_ATOMS: atom_id res chain seq x y z
N GLU A 1 -1.04 -16.85 -15.41
CA GLU A 1 -1.22 -15.82 -16.46
C GLU A 1 -0.29 -14.63 -16.24
N VAL A 2 -0.31 -13.96 -15.08
CA VAL A 2 0.51 -12.75 -14.78
C VAL A 2 2.00 -12.97 -15.06
N MET A 3 2.58 -14.09 -14.60
CA MET A 3 3.99 -14.38 -14.86
C MET A 3 4.29 -14.46 -16.37
N ARG A 4 3.46 -15.16 -17.13
CA ARG A 4 3.64 -15.28 -18.60
C ARG A 4 3.50 -13.93 -19.29
N PHE A 5 2.58 -13.09 -18.84
CA PHE A 5 2.44 -11.73 -19.33
C PHE A 5 3.71 -10.91 -19.05
N CYS A 6 4.22 -10.92 -17.83
CA CYS A 6 5.45 -10.21 -17.46
C CYS A 6 6.67 -10.69 -18.30
N GLN A 7 6.77 -11.99 -18.53
CA GLN A 7 7.86 -12.55 -19.33
C GLN A 7 7.74 -12.13 -20.80
N SER A 8 6.54 -12.20 -21.38
CA SER A 8 6.29 -11.76 -22.75
C SER A 8 6.55 -10.27 -22.92
N PHE A 9 6.05 -9.45 -21.99
CA PHE A 9 6.29 -8.00 -21.98
C PHE A 9 7.77 -7.67 -21.91
N MET A 10 8.54 -8.33 -21.04
CA MET A 10 9.98 -8.11 -20.93
C MET A 10 10.74 -8.55 -22.17
N THR A 11 10.25 -9.56 -22.92
CA THR A 11 10.86 -9.99 -24.17
C THR A 11 10.87 -8.89 -25.24
N GLU A 12 9.92 -7.95 -25.17
CA GLU A 12 9.94 -6.75 -26.02
C GLU A 12 10.67 -5.57 -25.35
N LEU A 13 10.46 -5.36 -24.06
CA LEU A 13 10.93 -4.21 -23.33
C LEU A 13 12.47 -4.19 -23.15
N TYR A 14 13.13 -5.34 -23.03
CA TYR A 14 14.55 -5.44 -22.66
C TYR A 14 15.51 -4.64 -23.54
N ARG A 15 15.13 -4.36 -24.79
CA ARG A 15 15.93 -3.59 -25.76
C ARG A 15 16.00 -2.11 -25.43
N HIS A 16 15.05 -1.61 -24.64
CA HIS A 16 14.84 -0.19 -24.40
C HIS A 16 15.24 0.22 -22.98
N ILE A 17 15.63 -0.73 -22.13
CA ILE A 17 15.93 -0.51 -20.71
C ILE A 17 17.35 -0.96 -20.36
N GLY A 18 17.89 -0.39 -19.30
CA GLY A 18 19.23 -0.72 -18.80
C GLY A 18 19.50 0.04 -17.51
N ALA A 19 20.52 -0.38 -16.76
CA ALA A 19 20.88 0.25 -15.49
C ALA A 19 21.21 1.75 -15.62
N ASP A 20 21.70 2.15 -16.78
CA ASP A 20 22.14 3.52 -17.09
C ASP A 20 21.30 4.17 -18.22
N VAL A 21 20.16 3.59 -18.55
CA VAL A 21 19.23 4.10 -19.58
C VAL A 21 17.89 4.37 -18.91
N ASP A 22 16.85 3.59 -19.21
CA ASP A 22 15.56 3.66 -18.53
C ASP A 22 15.46 2.56 -17.49
N VAL A 23 15.12 2.93 -16.23
CA VAL A 23 15.00 2.00 -15.11
C VAL A 23 13.53 1.95 -14.67
N PRO A 24 12.71 1.02 -15.17
CA PRO A 24 11.33 0.90 -14.79
C PRO A 24 11.14 0.58 -13.30
N ALA A 25 10.03 1.06 -12.75
CA ALA A 25 9.64 0.86 -11.37
C ALA A 25 8.25 0.20 -11.27
N GLY A 26 7.99 -0.49 -10.17
CA GLY A 26 6.67 -0.95 -9.82
C GLY A 26 5.77 0.22 -9.42
N ASP A 27 4.47 0.11 -9.74
CA ASP A 27 3.42 1.03 -9.35
C ASP A 27 2.15 0.22 -9.02
N LYS A 28 0.97 0.78 -9.18
CA LYS A 28 -0.30 0.15 -8.84
C LYS A 28 -0.38 -1.30 -9.33
N ASN A 29 -0.57 -2.22 -8.39
CA ASN A 29 -0.65 -3.68 -8.61
C ASN A 29 0.63 -4.34 -9.19
N VAL A 30 1.74 -3.62 -9.27
CA VAL A 30 3.05 -4.15 -9.68
C VAL A 30 3.99 -4.11 -8.49
N GLY A 31 4.06 -5.21 -7.77
CA GLY A 31 4.91 -5.36 -6.59
C GLY A 31 6.15 -6.22 -6.85
N GLY A 32 6.82 -6.61 -5.77
CA GLY A 32 8.05 -7.42 -5.82
C GLY A 32 7.91 -8.73 -6.60
N ARG A 33 6.71 -9.33 -6.61
CA ARG A 33 6.41 -10.54 -7.39
C ARG A 33 6.47 -10.29 -8.89
N GLU A 34 5.80 -9.26 -9.37
CA GLU A 34 5.76 -8.88 -10.79
C GLU A 34 7.15 -8.41 -11.25
N ILE A 35 7.80 -7.60 -10.44
CA ILE A 35 9.19 -7.17 -10.69
C ILE A 35 10.14 -8.38 -10.75
N GLY A 36 9.94 -9.38 -9.90
CA GLY A 36 10.70 -10.63 -9.94
C GLY A 36 10.52 -11.39 -11.25
N TYR A 37 9.29 -11.45 -11.78
CA TYR A 37 9.03 -12.09 -13.08
C TYR A 37 9.67 -11.33 -14.25
N LEU A 38 9.61 -10.00 -14.21
CA LEU A 38 10.24 -9.13 -15.22
C LEU A 38 11.77 -9.28 -15.18
N PHE A 39 12.36 -9.17 -14.00
CA PHE A 39 13.81 -9.29 -13.83
C PHE A 39 14.35 -10.67 -14.19
N GLY A 40 13.63 -11.73 -13.80
CA GLY A 40 14.01 -13.10 -14.17
C GLY A 40 14.06 -13.30 -15.68
N GLN A 41 13.13 -12.72 -16.44
CA GLN A 41 13.12 -12.79 -17.89
C GLN A 41 14.24 -11.92 -18.50
N TYR A 42 14.46 -10.71 -17.99
CA TYR A 42 15.58 -9.86 -18.42
C TYR A 42 16.91 -10.58 -18.26
N LYS A 43 17.15 -11.18 -17.07
CA LYS A 43 18.37 -11.94 -16.79
C LYS A 43 18.56 -13.11 -17.78
N ARG A 44 17.49 -13.81 -18.13
CA ARG A 44 17.57 -14.92 -19.11
C ARG A 44 17.93 -14.47 -20.53
N ILE A 45 17.49 -13.27 -20.93
CA ILE A 45 17.71 -12.74 -22.28
C ILE A 45 19.11 -12.10 -22.39
N ARG A 46 19.47 -11.31 -21.37
CA ARG A 46 20.69 -10.49 -21.39
C ARG A 46 21.90 -11.15 -20.77
N ASP A 47 21.69 -12.21 -19.98
CA ASP A 47 22.72 -12.82 -19.12
C ASP A 47 23.39 -11.79 -18.16
N GLU A 48 22.61 -10.81 -17.70
CA GLU A 48 23.05 -9.72 -16.84
C GLU A 48 22.33 -9.74 -15.49
N TYR A 49 23.05 -9.36 -14.43
CA TYR A 49 22.52 -9.16 -13.10
C TYR A 49 22.77 -7.71 -12.68
N THR A 50 21.95 -6.79 -13.18
CA THR A 50 22.16 -5.35 -13.10
C THR A 50 20.99 -4.62 -12.44
N GLY A 51 21.16 -3.32 -12.19
CA GLY A 51 20.15 -2.42 -11.61
C GLY A 51 19.03 -1.99 -12.57
N VAL A 52 18.66 -2.82 -13.53
CA VAL A 52 17.71 -2.50 -14.62
C VAL A 52 16.28 -2.22 -14.18
N LEU A 53 15.88 -2.65 -13.00
CA LEU A 53 14.53 -2.47 -12.43
C LEU A 53 14.64 -2.08 -10.96
N THR A 54 13.77 -1.18 -10.49
CA THR A 54 13.59 -0.91 -9.06
C THR A 54 12.57 -1.87 -8.44
N GLY A 55 12.52 -1.95 -7.12
CA GLY A 55 11.54 -2.77 -6.40
C GLY A 55 11.81 -4.28 -6.44
N LYS A 56 13.03 -4.69 -6.82
CA LYS A 56 13.46 -6.10 -6.77
C LYS A 56 13.51 -6.60 -5.32
N GLY A 57 13.24 -7.89 -5.11
CA GLY A 57 13.54 -8.57 -3.85
C GLY A 57 15.06 -8.64 -3.57
N LEU A 58 15.41 -8.88 -2.31
CA LEU A 58 16.82 -8.97 -1.87
C LEU A 58 17.64 -9.97 -2.68
N THR A 59 17.07 -11.12 -3.01
CA THR A 59 17.70 -12.17 -3.81
C THR A 59 18.03 -11.74 -5.25
N PHE A 60 17.42 -10.66 -5.71
CA PHE A 60 17.64 -10.06 -7.02
C PHE A 60 18.40 -8.73 -6.96
N GLY A 61 19.13 -8.48 -5.88
CA GLY A 61 19.91 -7.27 -5.69
C GLY A 61 19.06 -6.03 -5.33
N GLY A 62 17.88 -6.23 -4.76
CA GLY A 62 17.03 -5.16 -4.27
C GLY A 62 17.52 -4.55 -2.95
N SER A 63 16.99 -3.39 -2.61
CA SER A 63 17.30 -2.66 -1.37
C SER A 63 16.51 -3.20 -0.18
N LEU A 64 17.10 -3.10 1.01
CA LEU A 64 16.40 -3.23 2.29
C LEU A 64 15.45 -2.03 2.49
N ILE A 65 14.39 -2.22 3.29
CA ILE A 65 13.44 -1.16 3.71
C ILE A 65 12.89 -0.38 2.49
N ARG A 66 12.60 -1.08 1.41
CA ARG A 66 11.97 -0.48 0.23
C ARG A 66 10.44 -0.57 0.30
N THR A 67 9.92 -1.66 0.83
CA THR A 67 8.50 -2.00 0.80
C THR A 67 7.67 -1.03 1.64
N GLU A 68 8.15 -0.66 2.82
CA GLU A 68 7.47 0.23 3.77
C GLU A 68 7.74 1.71 3.54
N ALA A 69 8.70 2.07 2.70
CA ALA A 69 9.22 3.44 2.60
C ALA A 69 8.16 4.49 2.28
N THR A 70 7.25 4.21 1.36
CA THR A 70 6.21 5.16 0.95
C THR A 70 5.20 5.40 2.08
N GLY A 71 4.68 4.34 2.68
CA GLY A 71 3.72 4.46 3.80
C GLY A 71 4.35 5.12 5.03
N TYR A 72 5.56 4.72 5.39
CA TYR A 72 6.28 5.31 6.52
C TYR A 72 6.63 6.78 6.29
N GLY A 73 7.12 7.11 5.09
CA GLY A 73 7.47 8.48 4.72
C GLY A 73 6.28 9.42 4.78
N LEU A 74 5.10 8.97 4.31
CA LEU A 74 3.84 9.70 4.44
C LEU A 74 3.55 10.05 5.90
N ILE A 75 3.64 9.08 6.80
CA ILE A 75 3.30 9.29 8.22
C ILE A 75 4.37 10.13 8.93
N TYR A 76 5.64 9.98 8.61
CA TYR A 76 6.68 10.86 9.15
C TYR A 76 6.47 12.32 8.71
N PHE A 77 6.15 12.55 7.44
CA PHE A 77 5.85 13.90 6.97
C PHE A 77 4.62 14.49 7.66
N ALA A 78 3.53 13.74 7.76
CA ALA A 78 2.32 14.17 8.45
C ALA A 78 2.57 14.45 9.95
N ARG A 79 3.46 13.69 10.59
CA ARG A 79 3.88 13.95 11.98
C ARG A 79 4.58 15.30 12.12
N GLU A 80 5.47 15.65 11.19
CA GLU A 80 6.12 16.96 11.20
C GLU A 80 5.11 18.10 10.99
N MET A 81 4.09 17.89 10.12
CA MET A 81 2.99 18.85 9.98
C MET A 81 2.20 19.03 11.28
N LEU A 82 1.90 17.94 12.02
CA LEU A 82 1.22 18.03 13.32
C LEU A 82 2.08 18.76 14.36
N LYS A 83 3.39 18.52 14.39
CA LYS A 83 4.30 19.19 15.30
C LYS A 83 4.30 20.73 15.16
N VAL A 84 4.14 21.24 13.95
CA VAL A 84 3.99 22.69 13.71
C VAL A 84 2.79 23.27 14.47
N LYS A 85 1.77 22.44 14.72
CA LYS A 85 0.57 22.79 15.51
C LYS A 85 0.67 22.35 16.98
N GLY A 86 1.84 21.91 17.46
CA GLY A 86 2.03 21.38 18.81
C GLY A 86 1.27 20.07 19.07
N GLN A 87 0.99 19.26 18.02
CA GLN A 87 0.22 18.03 18.10
C GLN A 87 1.09 16.82 17.71
N ASP A 88 0.61 15.63 18.05
CA ASP A 88 1.19 14.36 17.62
C ASP A 88 0.04 13.34 17.33
N PHE A 89 0.35 12.17 16.82
CA PHE A 89 -0.61 11.11 16.49
C PHE A 89 -1.23 10.39 17.69
N LYS A 90 -0.57 10.45 18.85
CA LYS A 90 -1.02 9.73 20.04
C LYS A 90 -2.49 10.04 20.37
N GLY A 91 -3.33 9.02 20.37
CA GLY A 91 -4.76 9.12 20.69
C GLY A 91 -5.65 9.67 19.57
N LYS A 92 -5.09 10.06 18.42
CA LYS A 92 -5.88 10.53 17.27
C LYS A 92 -6.55 9.38 16.53
N THR A 93 -7.78 9.60 16.10
CA THR A 93 -8.51 8.70 15.20
C THR A 93 -8.10 8.99 13.76
N CYS A 94 -7.62 7.96 13.07
CA CYS A 94 -7.12 8.06 11.70
C CYS A 94 -7.92 7.19 10.74
N VAL A 95 -8.30 7.78 9.62
CA VAL A 95 -8.93 7.11 8.48
C VAL A 95 -7.89 6.89 7.41
N VAL A 96 -7.79 5.67 6.90
CA VAL A 96 -6.88 5.28 5.83
C VAL A 96 -7.68 4.64 4.71
N SER A 97 -7.54 5.11 3.49
CA SER A 97 -8.09 4.46 2.30
C SER A 97 -7.12 3.45 1.72
N GLY A 98 -7.65 2.50 0.95
CA GLY A 98 -6.84 1.42 0.39
C GLY A 98 -6.58 0.28 1.38
N SER A 99 -5.99 -0.78 0.89
CA SER A 99 -5.47 -1.93 1.64
C SER A 99 -4.26 -2.55 0.94
N GLY A 100 -3.64 -1.79 0.05
CA GLY A 100 -2.39 -2.14 -0.63
C GLY A 100 -1.16 -1.79 0.19
N ASN A 101 0.00 -1.77 -0.45
CA ASN A 101 1.29 -1.51 0.18
C ASN A 101 1.30 -0.21 1.00
N VAL A 102 0.96 0.93 0.38
CA VAL A 102 1.00 2.24 1.05
C VAL A 102 0.07 2.28 2.26
N ALA A 103 -1.16 1.82 2.11
CA ALA A 103 -2.16 1.80 3.18
C ALA A 103 -1.74 0.91 4.36
N GLN A 104 -1.19 -0.29 4.09
CA GLN A 104 -0.74 -1.22 5.12
C GLN A 104 0.39 -0.62 5.96
N TYR A 105 1.42 -0.03 5.32
CA TYR A 105 2.54 0.54 6.05
C TYR A 105 2.23 1.92 6.66
N ALA A 106 1.34 2.70 6.08
CA ALA A 106 0.80 3.89 6.73
C ALA A 106 0.05 3.53 8.01
N ALA A 107 -0.87 2.56 7.95
CA ALA A 107 -1.59 2.06 9.12
C ALA A 107 -0.64 1.50 10.19
N GLU A 108 0.37 0.71 9.80
CA GLU A 108 1.37 0.17 10.73
C GLU A 108 2.12 1.29 11.47
N LYS A 109 2.58 2.31 10.74
CA LYS A 109 3.31 3.40 11.37
C LYS A 109 2.41 4.25 12.26
N LEU A 110 1.16 4.49 11.89
CA LEU A 110 0.17 5.17 12.73
C LEU A 110 -0.06 4.42 14.05
N ILE A 111 -0.25 3.10 13.99
CA ILE A 111 -0.41 2.24 15.17
C ILE A 111 0.83 2.33 16.08
N GLN A 112 2.04 2.25 15.52
CA GLN A 112 3.29 2.38 16.27
C GLN A 112 3.44 3.75 16.96
N LEU A 113 2.88 4.81 16.38
CA LEU A 113 2.86 6.15 16.95
C LEU A 113 1.68 6.41 17.90
N GLY A 114 0.89 5.38 18.20
CA GLY A 114 -0.22 5.44 19.15
C GLY A 114 -1.50 6.07 18.61
N ALA A 115 -1.65 6.16 17.30
CA ALA A 115 -2.92 6.53 16.67
C ALA A 115 -3.87 5.34 16.61
N LYS A 116 -5.15 5.64 16.50
CA LYS A 116 -6.24 4.68 16.30
C LYS A 116 -6.65 4.67 14.84
N VAL A 117 -6.18 3.69 14.08
CA VAL A 117 -6.61 3.48 12.69
C VAL A 117 -7.94 2.74 12.68
N VAL A 118 -8.96 3.29 12.04
CA VAL A 118 -10.33 2.74 12.09
C VAL A 118 -10.86 2.24 10.75
N THR A 119 -10.18 2.51 9.64
CA THR A 119 -10.62 2.08 8.30
C THR A 119 -9.49 1.54 7.45
N LEU A 120 -9.84 0.64 6.55
CA LEU A 120 -9.12 0.28 5.33
C LEU A 120 -10.16 0.03 4.25
N SER A 121 -9.78 0.17 2.98
CA SER A 121 -10.71 0.00 1.86
C SER A 121 -10.12 -0.75 0.68
N ASP A 122 -10.97 -1.18 -0.22
CA ASP A 122 -10.61 -1.56 -1.59
C ASP A 122 -11.62 -0.99 -2.60
N SER A 123 -11.56 -1.44 -3.86
CA SER A 123 -12.45 -0.92 -4.91
C SER A 123 -13.94 -1.18 -4.69
N ASN A 124 -14.30 -2.06 -3.77
CA ASN A 124 -15.68 -2.46 -3.53
C ASN A 124 -16.31 -1.80 -2.29
N GLY A 125 -15.50 -1.16 -1.43
CA GLY A 125 -15.98 -0.52 -0.22
C GLY A 125 -14.92 -0.47 0.88
N TYR A 126 -15.33 -0.20 2.11
CA TYR A 126 -14.42 -0.08 3.24
C TYR A 126 -14.89 -0.83 4.47
N ILE A 127 -13.94 -1.16 5.34
CA ILE A 127 -14.22 -1.63 6.70
C ILE A 127 -14.09 -0.47 7.68
N TYR A 128 -14.94 -0.50 8.69
CA TYR A 128 -14.88 0.37 9.86
C TYR A 128 -14.80 -0.49 11.13
N ASP A 129 -13.71 -0.31 11.87
CA ASP A 129 -13.47 -0.98 13.14
C ASP A 129 -13.42 0.06 14.26
N ALA A 130 -14.52 0.15 15.03
CA ALA A 130 -14.66 1.15 16.07
C ALA A 130 -13.65 0.98 17.22
N ASP A 131 -13.17 -0.24 17.46
CA ASP A 131 -12.15 -0.53 18.47
C ASP A 131 -10.73 -0.21 17.99
N GLY A 132 -10.58 -0.01 16.69
CA GLY A 132 -9.32 0.23 15.99
C GLY A 132 -8.68 -1.05 15.46
N ILE A 133 -7.91 -0.86 14.39
CA ILE A 133 -7.11 -1.90 13.77
C ILE A 133 -5.81 -2.02 14.57
N THR A 134 -5.63 -3.15 15.27
CA THR A 134 -4.41 -3.48 16.00
C THR A 134 -3.33 -4.03 15.04
N GLN A 135 -2.08 -4.16 15.51
CA GLN A 135 -1.03 -4.79 14.71
C GLN A 135 -1.41 -6.20 14.25
N GLU A 136 -1.99 -7.01 15.14
CA GLU A 136 -2.45 -8.36 14.81
C GLU A 136 -3.51 -8.37 13.70
N LYS A 137 -4.50 -7.48 13.79
CA LYS A 137 -5.52 -7.31 12.74
C LYS A 137 -4.92 -6.84 11.43
N LEU A 138 -3.93 -5.96 11.48
CA LEU A 138 -3.20 -5.50 10.29
C LEU A 138 -2.37 -6.61 9.65
N ASP A 139 -1.71 -7.45 10.45
CA ASP A 139 -0.95 -8.58 9.95
C ASP A 139 -1.85 -9.59 9.23
N TRP A 140 -3.05 -9.81 9.76
CA TRP A 140 -4.08 -10.60 9.07
C TRP A 140 -4.48 -9.97 7.72
N VAL A 141 -4.62 -8.62 7.66
CA VAL A 141 -4.88 -7.90 6.39
C VAL A 141 -3.72 -8.07 5.41
N LYS A 142 -2.48 -7.99 5.88
CA LYS A 142 -1.29 -8.22 5.04
C LYS A 142 -1.32 -9.62 4.42
N GLU A 143 -1.63 -10.65 5.21
CA GLU A 143 -1.78 -12.01 4.69
C GLU A 143 -2.93 -12.11 3.68
N LEU A 144 -4.10 -11.56 4.02
CA LEU A 144 -5.26 -11.53 3.11
C LEU A 144 -4.92 -10.90 1.76
N LYS A 145 -4.28 -9.74 1.77
CA LYS A 145 -4.02 -8.95 0.54
C LYS A 145 -2.81 -9.44 -0.24
N CYS A 146 -1.71 -9.80 0.44
CA CYS A 146 -0.45 -10.12 -0.22
C CYS A 146 -0.35 -11.61 -0.60
N VAL A 147 -0.92 -12.50 0.20
CA VAL A 147 -0.85 -13.95 -0.02
C VAL A 147 -2.13 -14.49 -0.65
N LYS A 148 -3.26 -14.30 0.02
CA LYS A 148 -4.56 -14.85 -0.41
C LYS A 148 -5.21 -14.06 -1.54
N ARG A 149 -4.80 -12.80 -1.75
CA ARG A 149 -5.38 -11.87 -2.75
C ARG A 149 -6.90 -11.65 -2.57
N GLY A 150 -7.37 -11.75 -1.32
CA GLY A 150 -8.77 -11.60 -0.93
C GLY A 150 -9.25 -10.14 -0.93
N ARG A 151 -10.56 -9.98 -0.65
CA ARG A 151 -11.21 -8.67 -0.54
C ARG A 151 -11.26 -8.21 0.91
N ILE A 152 -11.20 -6.87 1.12
CA ILE A 152 -11.22 -6.31 2.48
C ILE A 152 -12.53 -6.61 3.23
N SER A 153 -13.61 -6.90 2.53
CA SER A 153 -14.88 -7.33 3.12
C SER A 153 -14.76 -8.58 4.00
N GLU A 154 -13.77 -9.42 3.77
CA GLU A 154 -13.51 -10.61 4.60
C GLU A 154 -13.07 -10.24 6.02
N TYR A 155 -12.53 -9.04 6.23
CA TYR A 155 -12.14 -8.55 7.54
C TYR A 155 -13.33 -8.52 8.52
N ALA A 156 -14.50 -8.03 8.09
CA ALA A 156 -15.67 -7.95 8.94
C ALA A 156 -16.26 -9.35 9.29
N LYS A 157 -15.93 -10.38 8.49
CA LYS A 157 -16.28 -11.77 8.82
C LYS A 157 -15.34 -12.34 9.87
N GLN A 158 -14.06 -11.99 9.80
CA GLN A 158 -13.03 -12.44 10.74
C GLN A 158 -13.13 -11.72 12.10
N PHE A 159 -13.46 -10.43 12.08
CA PHE A 159 -13.54 -9.58 13.26
C PHE A 159 -14.96 -9.03 13.42
N PRO A 160 -15.85 -9.70 14.19
CA PRO A 160 -17.29 -9.37 14.27
C PRO A 160 -17.61 -7.97 14.82
N GLY A 161 -16.63 -7.30 15.47
CA GLY A 161 -16.77 -5.90 15.92
C GLY A 161 -16.67 -4.87 14.80
N ALA A 162 -16.14 -5.27 13.65
CA ALA A 162 -16.00 -4.41 12.49
C ALA A 162 -17.22 -4.50 11.55
N LYS A 163 -17.48 -3.41 10.83
CA LYS A 163 -18.54 -3.33 9.83
C LYS A 163 -17.94 -3.14 8.44
N TYR A 164 -18.59 -3.68 7.42
CA TYR A 164 -18.25 -3.45 6.03
C TYR A 164 -19.33 -2.60 5.36
N PHE A 165 -18.88 -1.60 4.57
CA PHE A 165 -19.75 -0.68 3.83
C PHE A 165 -19.45 -0.80 2.36
N GLU A 166 -20.31 -1.51 1.65
CA GLU A 166 -20.18 -1.75 0.21
C GLU A 166 -20.48 -0.48 -0.58
N GLY A 167 -19.69 -0.23 -1.62
CA GLY A 167 -19.85 0.89 -2.55
C GLY A 167 -19.57 2.28 -1.95
N LYS A 168 -19.14 2.35 -0.69
CA LYS A 168 -18.90 3.61 0.01
C LYS A 168 -17.41 3.93 0.15
N LYS A 169 -17.11 5.23 0.34
CA LYS A 169 -15.77 5.75 0.59
C LYS A 169 -15.54 5.94 2.10
N VAL A 170 -14.28 5.87 2.52
CA VAL A 170 -13.89 6.04 3.94
C VAL A 170 -14.11 7.46 4.47
N TRP A 171 -14.31 8.43 3.61
CA TRP A 171 -14.36 9.88 3.93
C TRP A 171 -15.62 10.27 4.73
N GLU A 172 -16.63 9.41 4.77
CA GLU A 172 -17.82 9.59 5.62
C GLU A 172 -17.52 9.38 7.14
N VAL A 173 -16.35 8.83 7.47
CA VAL A 173 -16.00 8.48 8.85
C VAL A 173 -15.32 9.66 9.53
N LYS A 174 -15.91 10.13 10.64
CA LYS A 174 -15.33 11.21 11.45
C LYS A 174 -13.96 10.84 11.99
N CYS A 175 -12.97 11.69 11.77
CA CYS A 175 -11.58 11.44 12.15
C CYS A 175 -10.84 12.74 12.50
N ASP A 176 -9.65 12.59 13.07
CA ASP A 176 -8.70 13.68 13.29
C ASP A 176 -7.75 13.85 12.11
N CYS A 177 -7.44 12.74 11.42
CA CYS A 177 -6.53 12.71 10.28
C CYS A 177 -7.02 11.71 9.24
N ALA A 178 -7.02 12.13 7.97
CA ALA A 178 -7.40 11.31 6.82
C ALA A 178 -6.19 11.08 5.90
N PHE A 179 -5.98 9.83 5.47
CA PHE A 179 -4.85 9.41 4.66
C PHE A 179 -5.34 8.74 3.36
N PRO A 180 -5.32 9.44 2.22
CA PRO A 180 -5.60 8.85 0.92
C PRO A 180 -4.42 8.00 0.47
N CYS A 181 -4.56 6.67 0.55
CA CYS A 181 -3.51 5.68 0.27
C CYS A 181 -3.91 4.64 -0.78
N ALA A 182 -4.98 4.90 -1.55
CA ALA A 182 -5.49 3.94 -2.54
C ALA A 182 -5.09 4.31 -3.98
N THR A 183 -5.66 5.37 -4.53
CA THR A 183 -5.44 5.77 -5.92
C THR A 183 -5.42 7.28 -6.05
N GLN A 184 -4.84 7.78 -7.16
CA GLN A 184 -4.94 9.20 -7.49
C GLN A 184 -6.41 9.61 -7.68
N ASN A 185 -6.72 10.85 -7.36
CA ASN A 185 -8.06 11.46 -7.50
C ASN A 185 -9.17 10.73 -6.71
N GLU A 186 -8.83 10.03 -5.65
CA GLU A 186 -9.81 9.33 -4.81
C GLU A 186 -10.59 10.27 -3.87
N LEU A 187 -10.04 11.46 -3.58
CA LEU A 187 -10.64 12.48 -2.75
C LEU A 187 -11.10 13.64 -3.64
N LEU A 188 -12.39 13.83 -3.74
CA LEU A 188 -13.04 14.88 -4.51
C LEU A 188 -13.46 16.05 -3.60
N ALA A 189 -13.96 17.14 -4.18
CA ALA A 189 -14.43 18.30 -3.41
C ALA A 189 -15.54 17.92 -2.40
N GLU A 190 -16.49 17.10 -2.82
CA GLU A 190 -17.57 16.58 -1.97
C GLU A 190 -17.06 15.71 -0.81
N ASP A 191 -15.98 14.97 -1.02
CA ASP A 191 -15.35 14.17 0.03
C ASP A 191 -14.62 15.06 1.04
N ALA A 192 -14.00 16.17 0.57
CA ALA A 192 -13.31 17.13 1.43
C ALA A 192 -14.27 17.91 2.34
N ASP A 193 -15.49 18.15 1.88
CA ASP A 193 -16.53 18.81 2.67
C ASP A 193 -17.04 17.93 3.84
N MET A 194 -16.80 16.63 3.78
CA MET A 194 -17.16 15.66 4.85
C MET A 194 -16.07 15.48 5.91
N LEU A 195 -14.81 15.85 5.60
CA LEU A 195 -13.64 15.71 6.46
C LEU A 195 -13.44 16.94 7.35
#